data_379218fa8dd4cf7480c6ccc9f5329b52
#
_entry.id   379218fa8dd4cf7480c6ccc9f5329b52
#
_cell.length_a   1.000
_cell.length_b   1.000
_cell.length_c   1.000
_cell.angle_alpha   90.00
_cell.angle_beta   90.00
_cell.angle_gamma   90.00
#
_symmetry.space_group_name_H-M   'P 1'
#
loop_
_entity.id
_entity.type
_entity.pdbx_description
1 polymer ?
#
loop_
_entity_poly.entity_id
_entity_poly.type
_entity_poly.pdbx_seq_one_letter_code
_entity_poly.pdbx_strand_id
1 'polypeptide(L)'
;MRKSSLLLVPLFCLALGGCVSAGISPASVRAANTQAPRESLDRLPARAVEGPPVYRLGPMDVVAVDVFREQDLTREMRVEENGEISLPLVGRVVASGKTTAELEQEIATRLQAAMLQNPSVSVRVKEYLSQRVTVEGAVSQPGVYPLTSRTSLLQMIATAHGLDEMANPGACVVFRVVDGQRYAAAFDIRQIRSGRMVDPELLGGDTVVVDYSGIRANYRDFLSLYPLFSVFMRGY
;
A
#
# COMPACT_ATOMS: atom_id res chain seq x y z
N MET A 1 26.86 -35.64 85.76
CA MET A 1 25.63 -34.95 86.27
C MET A 1 24.89 -34.45 85.02
N ARG A 2 23.86 -35.19 84.61
CA ARG A 2 22.44 -34.84 84.64
C ARG A 2 22.17 -33.48 84.03
N LYS A 3 21.40 -33.26 82.96
CA LYS A 3 19.96 -33.60 82.73
C LYS A 3 19.65 -33.27 81.26
N SER A 4 19.00 -34.16 80.55
CA SER A 4 17.59 -34.13 80.16
C SER A 4 17.34 -33.13 78.98
N SER A 5 17.18 -33.59 77.80
CA SER A 5 15.92 -34.09 77.21
C SER A 5 14.87 -32.99 77.03
N LEU A 6 14.64 -32.62 75.82
CA LEU A 6 13.26 -32.47 75.31
C LEU A 6 13.26 -32.57 73.79
N LEU A 7 12.66 -33.61 73.28
CA LEU A 7 12.20 -33.81 71.92
C LEU A 7 11.09 -32.76 71.61
N LEU A 8 11.23 -32.05 70.54
CA LEU A 8 10.09 -31.42 69.91
C LEU A 8 10.09 -31.80 68.42
N VAL A 9 9.12 -32.59 68.11
CA VAL A 9 8.77 -33.05 66.76
C VAL A 9 8.05 -31.87 66.04
N PRO A 10 8.45 -31.38 64.90
CA PRO A 10 7.58 -30.57 64.08
C PRO A 10 6.81 -31.46 63.10
N LEU A 11 5.56 -31.35 63.22
CA LEU A 11 4.46 -31.83 62.40
C LEU A 11 4.72 -31.57 60.91
N PHE A 12 4.79 -32.64 60.13
CA PHE A 12 4.89 -32.66 58.70
C PHE A 12 3.52 -32.37 58.12
N CYS A 13 3.23 -31.13 57.73
CA CYS A 13 2.05 -30.80 56.94
C CYS A 13 2.33 -31.11 55.47
N LEU A 14 1.80 -32.21 54.99
CA LEU A 14 1.57 -32.47 53.58
C LEU A 14 0.59 -31.45 53.04
N ALA A 15 1.03 -30.52 52.22
CA ALA A 15 0.17 -29.74 51.36
C ALA A 15 0.28 -30.28 49.94
N LEU A 16 -0.76 -31.00 49.57
CA LEU A 16 -1.01 -31.51 48.22
C LEU A 16 -1.19 -30.35 47.22
N GLY A 17 -0.58 -30.54 46.08
CA GLY A 17 -1.19 -30.29 44.78
C GLY A 17 -1.72 -28.90 44.46
N GLY A 18 -0.90 -28.11 43.84
CA GLY A 18 -1.36 -27.03 42.96
C GLY A 18 -0.79 -27.22 41.57
N CYS A 19 -1.48 -27.93 40.69
CA CYS A 19 -1.25 -27.85 39.26
C CYS A 19 -1.53 -26.41 38.86
N VAL A 20 -0.47 -25.62 38.66
CA VAL A 20 -0.56 -24.36 37.97
C VAL A 20 -0.71 -24.68 36.48
N SER A 21 -1.96 -24.87 36.05
CA SER A 21 -2.32 -24.72 34.65
C SER A 21 -2.04 -23.25 34.30
N ALA A 22 -0.95 -23.04 33.59
CA ALA A 22 -0.68 -21.78 32.91
C ALA A 22 -1.77 -21.60 31.84
N GLY A 23 -2.96 -21.23 32.29
CA GLY A 23 -4.03 -20.74 31.44
C GLY A 23 -3.53 -19.46 30.82
N ILE A 24 -3.24 -19.51 29.52
CA ILE A 24 -2.99 -18.33 28.71
C ILE A 24 -4.26 -17.50 28.78
N SER A 25 -4.25 -16.48 29.63
CA SER A 25 -5.38 -15.60 29.81
C SER A 25 -5.65 -14.86 28.50
N PRO A 26 -6.89 -14.82 27.97
CA PRO A 26 -7.21 -14.09 26.74
C PRO A 26 -6.91 -12.59 26.83
N ALA A 27 -6.62 -12.07 28.02
CA ALA A 27 -6.15 -10.71 28.25
C ALA A 27 -4.69 -10.48 27.80
N SER A 28 -3.82 -11.50 27.79
CA SER A 28 -2.43 -11.34 27.38
C SER A 28 -2.25 -11.31 25.85
N VAL A 29 -3.17 -11.94 25.11
CA VAL A 29 -3.19 -11.86 23.63
C VAL A 29 -3.70 -10.49 23.15
N ARG A 30 -4.50 -9.81 23.98
CA ARG A 30 -5.03 -8.47 23.69
C ARG A 30 -4.00 -7.35 23.82
N ALA A 31 -2.96 -7.53 24.63
CA ALA A 31 -1.97 -6.48 24.89
C ALA A 31 -0.86 -6.39 23.82
N ALA A 32 -0.59 -7.46 23.07
CA ALA A 32 0.48 -7.49 22.07
C ALA A 32 0.09 -6.86 20.73
N ASN A 33 -1.20 -6.59 20.49
CA ASN A 33 -1.70 -6.03 19.23
C ASN A 33 -2.16 -4.56 19.34
N THR A 34 -1.86 -3.90 20.46
CA THR A 34 -2.39 -2.54 20.77
C THR A 34 -1.37 -1.43 20.49
N GLN A 35 -0.26 -1.71 19.81
CA GLN A 35 0.77 -0.73 19.48
C GLN A 35 0.74 -0.23 18.02
N ALA A 36 -0.39 -0.26 17.35
CA ALA A 36 -0.60 0.66 16.24
C ALA A 36 -0.89 2.04 16.86
N PRO A 37 -0.11 3.08 16.56
CA PRO A 37 -0.34 4.41 17.10
C PRO A 37 -1.77 4.85 16.77
N ARG A 38 -2.57 5.16 17.79
CA ARG A 38 -3.96 5.64 17.61
C ARG A 38 -4.05 6.98 16.87
N GLU A 39 -2.92 7.64 16.65
CA GLU A 39 -2.84 8.91 15.93
C GLU A 39 -2.97 8.79 14.40
N SER A 40 -2.86 7.59 13.84
CA SER A 40 -2.87 7.38 12.39
C SER A 40 -4.24 7.15 11.76
N LEU A 41 -5.32 7.12 12.55
CA LEU A 41 -6.66 6.79 12.06
C LEU A 41 -7.38 7.96 11.38
N ASP A 42 -6.93 9.20 11.61
CA ASP A 42 -7.61 10.40 11.07
C ASP A 42 -6.95 11.00 9.83
N ARG A 43 -5.69 10.63 9.54
CA ARG A 43 -4.98 11.18 8.37
C ARG A 43 -4.02 10.16 7.78
N LEU A 44 -4.13 9.96 6.47
CA LEU A 44 -3.08 9.26 5.72
C LEU A 44 -1.84 10.17 5.65
N PRO A 45 -0.61 9.65 5.86
CA PRO A 45 0.58 10.44 5.64
C PRO A 45 0.60 10.93 4.20
N ALA A 46 0.59 12.25 4.03
CA ALA A 46 0.71 12.87 2.73
C ALA A 46 2.17 12.74 2.27
N ARG A 47 2.37 12.23 1.06
CA ARG A 47 3.64 12.42 0.39
C ARG A 47 3.65 13.88 -0.06
N ALA A 48 4.54 14.69 0.47
CA ALA A 48 4.74 16.07 0.01
C ALA A 48 5.21 16.03 -1.46
N VAL A 49 4.26 16.10 -2.39
CA VAL A 49 4.56 16.30 -3.81
C VAL A 49 4.27 17.76 -4.09
N GLU A 50 5.28 18.59 -4.02
CA GLU A 50 5.22 19.97 -4.47
C GLU A 50 5.17 19.98 -6.01
N GLY A 51 4.15 20.60 -6.60
CA GLY A 51 4.01 20.81 -8.03
C GLY A 51 2.71 20.25 -8.63
N PRO A 52 2.45 20.55 -9.93
CA PRO A 52 1.31 19.98 -10.62
C PRO A 52 1.40 18.46 -10.66
N PRO A 53 0.25 17.75 -10.72
CA PRO A 53 0.21 16.29 -10.71
C PRO A 53 0.79 15.75 -12.02
N VAL A 54 2.09 15.49 -12.01
CA VAL A 54 2.77 14.90 -13.16
C VAL A 54 3.09 13.45 -12.83
N TYR A 55 2.65 12.55 -13.70
CA TYR A 55 2.99 11.13 -13.58
C TYR A 55 4.50 10.95 -13.66
N ARG A 56 5.05 10.18 -12.73
CA ARG A 56 6.45 9.76 -12.76
C ARG A 56 6.51 8.27 -13.04
N LEU A 57 7.33 7.93 -14.02
CA LEU A 57 7.57 6.54 -14.41
C LEU A 57 8.07 5.71 -13.22
N GLY A 58 7.66 4.46 -13.17
CA GLY A 58 8.11 3.51 -12.17
C GLY A 58 8.42 2.15 -12.78
N PRO A 59 8.98 1.23 -12.00
CA PRO A 59 9.23 -0.13 -12.44
C PRO A 59 7.97 -0.80 -13.00
N MET A 60 8.14 -1.64 -14.00
CA MET A 60 7.09 -2.36 -14.73
C MET A 60 6.26 -1.53 -15.71
N ASP A 61 6.28 -0.18 -15.69
CA ASP A 61 5.61 0.63 -16.69
C ASP A 61 6.09 0.28 -18.10
N VAL A 62 5.18 0.35 -19.07
CA VAL A 62 5.52 0.18 -20.48
C VAL A 62 5.53 1.54 -21.15
N VAL A 63 6.67 1.90 -21.73
CA VAL A 63 6.86 3.15 -22.47
C VAL A 63 7.11 2.88 -23.95
N ALA A 64 6.51 3.70 -24.81
CA ALA A 64 6.85 3.76 -26.21
C ALA A 64 7.78 4.96 -26.41
N VAL A 65 8.96 4.71 -26.92
CA VAL A 65 9.95 5.72 -27.33
C VAL A 65 9.95 5.80 -28.85
N ASP A 66 9.60 6.96 -29.37
CA ASP A 66 9.59 7.25 -30.80
C ASP A 66 10.72 8.24 -31.11
N VAL A 67 11.61 7.89 -32.05
CA VAL A 67 12.68 8.77 -32.53
C VAL A 67 12.41 9.14 -33.96
N PHE A 68 12.20 10.43 -34.23
CA PHE A 68 11.83 10.91 -35.55
C PHE A 68 12.86 10.56 -36.60
N ARG A 69 12.44 9.92 -37.70
CA ARG A 69 13.25 9.42 -38.83
C ARG A 69 14.19 8.25 -38.50
N GLU A 70 14.14 7.69 -37.30
CA GLU A 70 14.99 6.58 -36.87
C GLU A 70 14.08 5.43 -36.39
N GLN A 71 13.54 4.66 -37.34
CA GLN A 71 12.62 3.55 -37.04
C GLN A 71 13.29 2.44 -36.23
N ASP A 72 14.57 2.24 -36.39
CA ASP A 72 15.35 1.22 -35.68
C ASP A 72 15.47 1.53 -34.16
N LEU A 73 15.30 2.80 -33.80
CA LEU A 73 15.33 3.26 -32.40
C LEU A 73 13.93 3.38 -31.80
N THR A 74 12.87 3.33 -32.63
CA THR A 74 11.48 3.43 -32.19
C THR A 74 11.00 2.07 -31.70
N ARG A 75 10.66 1.98 -30.39
CA ARG A 75 10.20 0.73 -29.78
C ARG A 75 9.43 0.94 -28.50
N GLU A 76 8.67 -0.09 -28.18
CA GLU A 76 8.05 -0.25 -26.86
C GLU A 76 8.99 -1.03 -25.93
N MET A 77 9.09 -0.60 -24.69
CA MET A 77 9.94 -1.25 -23.71
C MET A 77 9.35 -1.09 -22.31
N ARG A 78 9.62 -2.09 -21.47
CA ARG A 78 9.23 -2.07 -20.07
C ARG A 78 10.35 -1.47 -19.23
N VAL A 79 9.98 -0.64 -18.26
CA VAL A 79 10.91 -0.21 -17.22
C VAL A 79 11.24 -1.42 -16.36
N GLU A 80 12.50 -1.77 -16.27
CA GLU A 80 13.00 -2.89 -15.50
C GLU A 80 12.78 -2.67 -13.99
N GLU A 81 12.94 -3.70 -13.18
CA GLU A 81 12.79 -3.62 -11.71
C GLU A 81 13.78 -2.64 -11.07
N ASN A 82 14.98 -2.49 -11.68
CA ASN A 82 15.98 -1.50 -11.27
C ASN A 82 15.63 -0.06 -11.67
N GLY A 83 14.49 0.14 -12.36
CA GLY A 83 14.02 1.45 -12.81
C GLY A 83 14.64 1.94 -14.11
N GLU A 84 15.36 1.10 -14.85
CA GLU A 84 16.04 1.46 -16.10
C GLU A 84 15.26 0.97 -17.33
N ILE A 85 15.53 1.62 -18.46
CA ILE A 85 15.18 1.15 -19.82
C ILE A 85 16.45 1.01 -20.63
N SER A 86 16.46 0.12 -21.63
CA SER A 86 17.61 -0.10 -22.50
C SER A 86 17.27 0.23 -23.94
N LEU A 87 17.98 1.23 -24.52
CA LEU A 87 17.83 1.62 -25.92
C LEU A 87 19.13 1.34 -26.71
N PRO A 88 19.02 0.97 -27.98
CA PRO A 88 20.18 0.93 -28.88
C PRO A 88 20.88 2.31 -28.94
N LEU A 89 22.17 2.31 -29.11
CA LEU A 89 23.06 3.49 -29.17
C LEU A 89 23.14 4.31 -27.87
N VAL A 90 22.08 4.33 -27.04
CA VAL A 90 21.98 5.09 -25.78
C VAL A 90 22.42 4.27 -24.59
N GLY A 91 22.21 2.94 -24.65
CA GLY A 91 22.44 2.03 -23.54
C GLY A 91 21.35 2.14 -22.49
N ARG A 92 21.73 1.95 -21.23
CA ARG A 92 20.79 2.01 -20.07
C ARG A 92 20.53 3.44 -19.66
N VAL A 93 19.25 3.75 -19.43
CA VAL A 93 18.75 5.06 -18.97
C VAL A 93 17.84 4.85 -17.79
N VAL A 94 18.06 5.57 -16.71
CA VAL A 94 17.16 5.55 -15.56
C VAL A 94 15.86 6.27 -15.94
N ALA A 95 14.76 5.51 -15.97
CA ALA A 95 13.41 6.02 -16.26
C ALA A 95 12.62 6.27 -14.98
N SER A 96 12.81 5.43 -13.95
CA SER A 96 12.07 5.53 -12.68
C SER A 96 12.27 6.88 -11.99
N GLY A 97 11.16 7.46 -11.51
CA GLY A 97 11.13 8.78 -10.88
C GLY A 97 11.10 9.95 -11.84
N LYS A 98 11.32 9.75 -13.14
CA LYS A 98 11.27 10.79 -14.16
C LYS A 98 9.89 10.91 -14.78
N THR A 99 9.58 12.11 -15.26
CA THR A 99 8.47 12.36 -16.17
C THR A 99 8.83 11.91 -17.58
N THR A 100 7.84 11.77 -18.46
CA THR A 100 8.10 11.50 -19.88
C THR A 100 8.99 12.57 -20.52
N ALA A 101 8.74 13.85 -20.21
CA ALA A 101 9.53 14.97 -20.73
C ALA A 101 11.00 14.95 -20.26
N GLU A 102 11.24 14.65 -18.99
CA GLU A 102 12.60 14.49 -18.44
C GLU A 102 13.33 13.31 -19.11
N LEU A 103 12.62 12.22 -19.39
CA LEU A 103 13.17 11.06 -20.07
C LEU A 103 13.45 11.35 -21.55
N GLU A 104 12.55 12.05 -22.27
CA GLU A 104 12.76 12.53 -23.65
C GLU A 104 14.05 13.33 -23.78
N GLN A 105 14.23 14.30 -22.89
CA GLN A 105 15.41 15.17 -22.89
C GLN A 105 16.70 14.40 -22.63
N GLU A 106 16.68 13.45 -21.70
CA GLU A 106 17.86 12.64 -21.41
C GLU A 106 18.22 11.72 -22.58
N ILE A 107 17.23 11.04 -23.18
CA ILE A 107 17.45 10.19 -24.35
C ILE A 107 18.00 11.04 -25.52
N ALA A 108 17.41 12.21 -25.80
CA ALA A 108 17.87 13.11 -26.84
C ALA A 108 19.33 13.54 -26.63
N THR A 109 19.70 13.90 -25.41
CA THR A 109 21.08 14.29 -25.05
C THR A 109 22.05 13.15 -25.31
N ARG A 110 21.70 11.92 -24.93
CA ARG A 110 22.57 10.75 -25.16
C ARG A 110 22.66 10.35 -26.63
N LEU A 111 21.57 10.49 -27.39
CA LEU A 111 21.60 10.27 -28.85
C LEU A 111 22.48 11.31 -29.58
N GLN A 112 22.47 12.57 -29.13
CA GLN A 112 23.39 13.59 -29.64
C GLN A 112 24.87 13.23 -29.40
N ALA A 113 25.17 12.72 -28.22
CA ALA A 113 26.50 12.22 -27.88
C ALA A 113 26.91 11.00 -28.73
N ALA A 114 25.93 10.20 -29.17
CA ALA A 114 26.12 9.07 -30.10
C ALA A 114 26.11 9.47 -31.59
N MET A 115 26.34 10.74 -31.91
CA MET A 115 26.44 11.33 -33.22
C MET A 115 25.14 11.51 -34.04
N LEU A 116 23.97 11.41 -33.47
CA LEU A 116 22.75 11.84 -34.13
C LEU A 116 22.62 13.37 -34.10
N GLN A 117 22.37 14.00 -35.25
CA GLN A 117 22.17 15.44 -35.31
C GLN A 117 20.71 15.80 -34.97
N ASN A 118 20.52 16.59 -33.89
CA ASN A 118 19.22 17.10 -33.47
C ASN A 118 18.12 16.02 -33.37
N PRO A 119 18.29 14.95 -32.62
CA PRO A 119 17.26 13.90 -32.49
C PRO A 119 16.00 14.45 -31.85
N SER A 120 14.85 14.21 -32.48
CA SER A 120 13.54 14.50 -31.90
C SER A 120 12.98 13.23 -31.29
N VAL A 121 12.89 13.21 -29.98
CA VAL A 121 12.45 12.04 -29.19
C VAL A 121 11.10 12.34 -28.56
N SER A 122 10.17 11.39 -28.64
CA SER A 122 8.89 11.44 -27.94
C SER A 122 8.72 10.18 -27.10
N VAL A 123 8.32 10.34 -25.85
CA VAL A 123 8.07 9.23 -24.93
C VAL A 123 6.61 9.25 -24.47
N ARG A 124 5.93 8.13 -24.66
CA ARG A 124 4.54 7.96 -24.24
C ARG A 124 4.43 6.75 -23.31
N VAL A 125 3.64 6.86 -22.23
CA VAL A 125 3.32 5.71 -21.40
C VAL A 125 2.22 4.92 -22.09
N LYS A 126 2.47 3.64 -22.36
CA LYS A 126 1.50 2.71 -22.92
C LYS A 126 0.69 2.01 -21.83
N GLU A 127 1.39 1.57 -20.79
CA GLU A 127 0.76 0.89 -19.67
C GLU A 127 1.29 1.44 -18.35
N TYR A 128 0.36 1.88 -17.51
CA TYR A 128 0.63 2.39 -16.16
C TYR A 128 0.55 1.22 -15.18
N LEU A 129 1.68 0.58 -14.89
CA LEU A 129 1.73 -0.61 -14.05
C LEU A 129 2.37 -0.37 -12.69
N SER A 130 3.17 0.68 -12.56
CA SER A 130 3.90 1.01 -11.34
C SER A 130 3.04 1.68 -10.27
N GLN A 131 2.04 2.46 -10.69
CA GLN A 131 1.15 3.17 -9.77
C GLN A 131 -0.27 2.65 -9.93
N ARG A 132 -0.69 1.81 -8.97
CA ARG A 132 -2.01 1.18 -8.96
C ARG A 132 -2.62 1.27 -7.58
N VAL A 133 -3.95 1.32 -7.55
CA VAL A 133 -4.75 1.21 -6.33
C VAL A 133 -5.61 -0.04 -6.44
N THR A 134 -5.66 -0.81 -5.37
CA THR A 134 -6.57 -1.93 -5.24
C THR A 134 -7.86 -1.43 -4.60
N VAL A 135 -9.01 -1.77 -5.20
CA VAL A 135 -10.34 -1.44 -4.65
C VAL A 135 -11.08 -2.75 -4.39
N GLU A 136 -11.48 -2.97 -3.15
CA GLU A 136 -12.09 -4.20 -2.68
C GLU A 136 -13.37 -3.95 -1.88
N GLY A 137 -14.14 -5.03 -1.67
CA GLY A 137 -15.36 -5.00 -0.86
C GLY A 137 -16.57 -4.52 -1.63
N ALA A 138 -17.45 -3.76 -0.98
CA ALA A 138 -18.75 -3.38 -1.48
C ALA A 138 -18.71 -2.21 -2.50
N VAL A 139 -18.05 -2.44 -3.62
CA VAL A 139 -18.06 -1.59 -4.80
C VAL A 139 -18.59 -2.36 -6.00
N SER A 140 -19.13 -1.65 -6.99
CA SER A 140 -19.75 -2.31 -8.15
C SER A 140 -18.76 -3.13 -8.97
N GLN A 141 -17.50 -2.69 -9.07
CA GLN A 141 -16.42 -3.42 -9.75
C GLN A 141 -15.16 -3.41 -8.89
N PRO A 142 -14.96 -4.41 -8.02
CA PRO A 142 -13.69 -4.59 -7.32
C PRO A 142 -12.57 -4.92 -8.31
N GLY A 143 -11.35 -4.40 -8.05
CA GLY A 143 -10.23 -4.65 -8.94
C GLY A 143 -9.01 -3.78 -8.66
N VAL A 144 -8.03 -3.85 -9.56
CA VAL A 144 -6.82 -3.05 -9.51
C VAL A 144 -6.87 -1.98 -10.59
N TYR A 145 -6.77 -0.72 -10.19
CA TYR A 145 -6.93 0.45 -11.06
C TYR A 145 -5.63 1.24 -11.18
N PRO A 146 -5.24 1.66 -12.38
CA PRO A 146 -4.07 2.49 -12.57
C PRO A 146 -4.32 3.92 -12.09
N LEU A 147 -3.33 4.55 -11.47
CA LEU A 147 -3.30 5.97 -11.19
C LEU A 147 -2.52 6.70 -12.29
N THR A 148 -3.21 7.44 -13.14
CA THR A 148 -2.62 8.22 -14.23
C THR A 148 -2.39 9.69 -13.87
N SER A 149 -3.05 10.15 -12.82
CA SER A 149 -3.02 11.53 -12.31
C SER A 149 -3.36 11.52 -10.81
N ARG A 150 -3.40 12.69 -10.19
CA ARG A 150 -3.96 12.82 -8.83
C ARG A 150 -5.40 12.33 -8.85
N THR A 151 -5.64 11.30 -8.08
CA THR A 151 -6.96 10.68 -7.99
C THR A 151 -7.37 10.64 -6.53
N SER A 152 -8.54 11.19 -6.25
CA SER A 152 -9.10 11.16 -4.90
C SER A 152 -9.86 9.84 -4.63
N LEU A 153 -10.18 9.60 -3.36
CA LEU A 153 -10.97 8.44 -2.96
C LEU A 153 -12.34 8.42 -3.67
N LEU A 154 -13.04 9.55 -3.76
CA LEU A 154 -14.32 9.61 -4.47
C LEU A 154 -14.18 9.33 -5.96
N GLN A 155 -13.12 9.85 -6.60
CA GLN A 155 -12.85 9.56 -8.00
C GLN A 155 -12.54 8.10 -8.24
N MET A 156 -11.77 7.47 -7.35
CA MET A 156 -11.46 6.04 -7.45
C MET A 156 -12.71 5.17 -7.29
N ILE A 157 -13.59 5.48 -6.33
CA ILE A 157 -14.88 4.80 -6.18
C ILE A 157 -15.73 4.97 -7.44
N ALA A 158 -15.74 6.17 -8.03
CA ALA A 158 -16.45 6.40 -9.30
C ALA A 158 -15.85 5.58 -10.46
N THR A 159 -14.52 5.45 -10.52
CA THR A 159 -13.82 4.60 -11.49
C THR A 159 -14.18 3.12 -11.30
N ALA A 160 -14.40 2.68 -10.06
CA ALA A 160 -14.91 1.35 -9.71
C ALA A 160 -16.44 1.22 -9.92
N HIS A 161 -17.07 2.12 -10.70
CA HIS A 161 -18.49 2.16 -11.02
C HIS A 161 -19.42 2.43 -9.83
N GLY A 162 -18.88 3.00 -8.76
CA GLY A 162 -19.63 3.38 -7.58
C GLY A 162 -19.67 2.31 -6.49
N LEU A 163 -20.43 2.61 -5.47
CA LEU A 163 -20.69 1.69 -4.37
C LEU A 163 -21.73 0.65 -4.77
N ASP A 164 -21.58 -0.56 -4.27
CA ASP A 164 -22.62 -1.60 -4.34
C ASP A 164 -23.87 -1.19 -3.55
N GLU A 165 -25.04 -1.75 -3.88
CA GLU A 165 -26.29 -1.45 -3.18
C GLU A 165 -26.25 -1.86 -1.69
N MET A 166 -25.44 -2.86 -1.36
CA MET A 166 -25.25 -3.36 -0.01
C MET A 166 -24.05 -2.69 0.70
N ALA A 167 -23.42 -1.70 0.10
CA ALA A 167 -22.29 -1.01 0.69
C ALA A 167 -22.68 -0.24 1.96
N ASN A 168 -21.74 -0.17 2.89
CA ASN A 168 -21.79 0.79 4.00
C ASN A 168 -20.93 2.02 3.67
N PRO A 169 -21.54 3.13 3.20
CA PRO A 169 -20.76 4.32 2.83
C PRO A 169 -20.02 4.97 4.00
N GLY A 170 -20.39 4.65 5.24
CA GLY A 170 -19.73 5.14 6.45
C GLY A 170 -18.50 4.32 6.87
N ALA A 171 -18.22 3.21 6.18
CA ALA A 171 -17.14 2.28 6.52
C ALA A 171 -16.25 2.00 5.30
N CYS A 172 -15.56 3.02 4.85
CA CYS A 172 -14.51 2.93 3.84
C CYS A 172 -13.15 3.08 4.51
N VAL A 173 -12.22 2.17 4.23
CA VAL A 173 -10.87 2.18 4.81
C VAL A 173 -9.85 2.24 3.69
N VAL A 174 -8.88 3.13 3.83
CA VAL A 174 -7.72 3.19 2.94
C VAL A 174 -6.49 2.71 3.70
N PHE A 175 -5.85 1.69 3.18
CA PHE A 175 -4.56 1.18 3.66
C PHE A 175 -3.44 1.73 2.79
N ARG A 176 -2.38 2.19 3.43
CA ARG A 176 -1.16 2.70 2.78
C ARG A 176 0.06 2.13 3.47
N VAL A 177 1.05 1.72 2.70
CA VAL A 177 2.35 1.31 3.23
C VAL A 177 3.37 2.42 2.96
N VAL A 178 3.98 2.92 4.04
CA VAL A 178 5.03 3.93 3.97
C VAL A 178 6.22 3.43 4.79
N ASP A 179 7.39 3.35 4.19
CA ASP A 179 8.62 2.87 4.83
C ASP A 179 8.47 1.50 5.53
N GLY A 180 7.71 0.60 4.89
CA GLY A 180 7.43 -0.74 5.41
C GLY A 180 6.39 -0.80 6.53
N GLN A 181 5.89 0.34 7.00
CA GLN A 181 4.79 0.43 7.97
C GLN A 181 3.44 0.58 7.27
N ARG A 182 2.44 -0.16 7.74
CA ARG A 182 1.08 -0.08 7.23
C ARG A 182 0.27 0.92 8.06
N TYR A 183 -0.31 1.87 7.37
CA TYR A 183 -1.26 2.85 7.91
C TYR A 183 -2.66 2.50 7.42
N ALA A 184 -3.66 2.81 8.24
CA ALA A 184 -5.07 2.67 7.89
C ALA A 184 -5.81 3.93 8.31
N ALA A 185 -6.63 4.47 7.41
CA ALA A 185 -7.50 5.59 7.71
C ALA A 185 -8.94 5.26 7.29
N ALA A 186 -9.89 5.58 8.16
CA ALA A 186 -11.31 5.37 7.91
C ALA A 186 -11.96 6.64 7.36
N PHE A 187 -12.80 6.47 6.35
CA PHE A 187 -13.51 7.56 5.69
C PHE A 187 -15.00 7.25 5.59
N ASP A 188 -15.83 8.26 5.81
CA ASP A 188 -17.26 8.22 5.53
C ASP A 188 -17.53 8.93 4.20
N ILE A 189 -17.86 8.16 3.18
CA ILE A 189 -18.11 8.66 1.82
C ILE A 189 -19.26 9.66 1.79
N ARG A 190 -20.25 9.54 2.68
CA ARG A 190 -21.36 10.52 2.78
C ARG A 190 -20.85 11.85 3.31
N GLN A 191 -19.93 11.83 4.27
CA GLN A 191 -19.35 13.05 4.84
C GLN A 191 -18.43 13.73 3.83
N ILE A 192 -17.64 12.94 3.07
CA ILE A 192 -16.83 13.51 1.98
C ILE A 192 -17.71 14.14 0.93
N ARG A 193 -18.75 13.45 0.44
CA ARG A 193 -19.70 13.99 -0.56
C ARG A 193 -20.42 15.25 -0.09
N SER A 194 -20.65 15.37 1.20
CA SER A 194 -21.29 16.57 1.79
C SER A 194 -20.30 17.68 2.16
N GLY A 195 -19.00 17.52 1.88
CA GLY A 195 -17.94 18.48 2.20
C GLY A 195 -17.58 18.58 3.68
N ARG A 196 -18.08 17.66 4.52
CA ARG A 196 -17.78 17.65 5.96
C ARG A 196 -16.50 16.90 6.31
N MET A 197 -15.98 16.09 5.38
CA MET A 197 -14.70 15.38 5.48
C MET A 197 -13.90 15.65 4.22
N VAL A 198 -12.60 15.77 4.36
CA VAL A 198 -11.68 15.96 3.22
C VAL A 198 -11.66 14.69 2.38
N ASP A 199 -11.70 14.83 1.06
CA ASP A 199 -11.51 13.75 0.11
C ASP A 199 -10.00 13.48 -0.02
N PRO A 200 -9.49 12.34 0.46
CA PRO A 200 -8.05 12.08 0.46
C PRO A 200 -7.55 11.74 -0.94
N GLU A 201 -6.34 12.19 -1.26
CA GLU A 201 -5.60 11.76 -2.44
C GLU A 201 -5.05 10.35 -2.23
N LEU A 202 -5.26 9.48 -3.23
CA LEU A 202 -4.73 8.12 -3.25
C LEU A 202 -3.34 8.11 -3.87
N LEU A 203 -2.50 7.20 -3.37
CA LEU A 203 -1.15 6.97 -3.87
C LEU A 203 -1.03 5.54 -4.44
N GLY A 204 -0.04 5.34 -5.31
CA GLY A 204 0.29 4.00 -5.79
C GLY A 204 0.61 3.05 -4.63
N GLY A 205 -0.01 1.87 -4.66
CA GLY A 205 0.08 0.87 -3.59
C GLY A 205 -1.00 0.95 -2.52
N ASP A 206 -1.88 1.97 -2.57
CA ASP A 206 -3.01 2.04 -1.66
C ASP A 206 -4.02 0.92 -1.92
N THR A 207 -4.64 0.44 -0.85
CA THR A 207 -5.78 -0.47 -0.91
C THR A 207 -7.00 0.20 -0.30
N VAL A 208 -8.05 0.36 -1.08
CA VAL A 208 -9.34 0.90 -0.66
C VAL A 208 -10.29 -0.26 -0.40
N VAL A 209 -10.85 -0.33 0.80
CA VAL A 209 -11.80 -1.38 1.18
C VAL A 209 -13.10 -0.74 1.63
N VAL A 210 -14.20 -1.10 0.98
CA VAL A 210 -15.54 -0.66 1.36
C VAL A 210 -16.28 -1.83 2.02
N ASP A 211 -16.81 -1.60 3.22
CA ASP A 211 -17.54 -2.62 3.96
C ASP A 211 -18.99 -2.77 3.49
N TYR A 212 -19.59 -3.95 3.76
CA TYR A 212 -21.00 -4.23 3.46
C TYR A 212 -21.90 -3.78 4.61
N SER A 213 -23.06 -3.19 4.26
CA SER A 213 -24.10 -2.88 5.22
C SER A 213 -24.81 -4.17 5.68
N GLY A 214 -24.65 -4.55 6.94
CA GLY A 214 -25.32 -5.75 7.49
C GLY A 214 -24.40 -6.69 8.23
N ILE A 215 -23.12 -6.66 7.99
CA ILE A 215 -22.14 -7.27 8.87
C ILE A 215 -21.80 -6.21 9.92
N ARG A 216 -22.34 -6.35 11.13
CA ARG A 216 -21.80 -5.66 12.32
C ARG A 216 -20.44 -6.26 12.66
N ALA A 217 -19.55 -6.32 11.70
CA ALA A 217 -18.15 -6.55 11.95
C ALA A 217 -17.66 -5.29 12.64
N ASN A 218 -17.43 -5.39 13.94
CA ASN A 218 -16.66 -4.35 14.62
C ASN A 218 -15.40 -4.15 13.79
N TYR A 219 -15.14 -2.93 13.35
CA TYR A 219 -13.93 -2.51 12.64
C TYR A 219 -12.64 -3.14 13.20
N ARG A 220 -12.63 -3.49 14.50
CA ARG A 220 -11.57 -4.25 15.17
C ARG A 220 -11.43 -5.69 14.68
N ASP A 221 -12.53 -6.36 14.32
CA ASP A 221 -12.49 -7.77 13.88
C ASP A 221 -12.04 -7.85 12.43
N PHE A 222 -12.38 -6.88 11.59
CA PHE A 222 -11.91 -6.76 10.23
C PHE A 222 -10.37 -6.55 10.15
N LEU A 223 -9.81 -5.69 11.00
CA LEU A 223 -8.36 -5.52 11.10
C LEU A 223 -7.63 -6.76 11.62
N SER A 224 -8.31 -7.64 12.37
CA SER A 224 -7.73 -8.89 12.88
C SER A 224 -7.73 -10.03 11.86
N LEU A 225 -8.61 -10.00 10.88
CA LEU A 225 -8.69 -11.02 9.81
C LEU A 225 -7.67 -10.78 8.67
N TYR A 226 -7.18 -9.55 8.52
CA TYR A 226 -6.25 -9.19 7.46
C TYR A 226 -4.86 -9.86 7.51
N PRO A 227 -4.29 -10.24 8.68
CA PRO A 227 -3.04 -11.00 8.71
C PRO A 227 -3.13 -12.37 8.03
N LEU A 228 -4.33 -12.95 7.93
CA LEU A 228 -4.51 -14.26 7.28
C LEU A 228 -4.42 -14.18 5.75
N PHE A 229 -4.79 -13.06 5.15
CA PHE A 229 -4.66 -12.85 3.70
C PHE A 229 -3.21 -12.63 3.24
N SER A 230 -2.37 -12.02 4.09
CA SER A 230 -0.94 -11.82 3.76
C SER A 230 -0.14 -13.11 3.73
N VAL A 231 -0.62 -14.20 4.36
CA VAL A 231 0.01 -15.52 4.34
C VAL A 231 -0.24 -16.22 3.00
N PHE A 232 -1.37 -15.98 2.35
CA PHE A 232 -1.70 -16.59 1.05
C PHE A 232 -0.92 -16.00 -0.14
N MET A 233 -0.49 -14.73 -0.05
CA MET A 233 0.28 -14.09 -1.12
C MET A 233 1.80 -14.36 -1.07
N ARG A 234 2.28 -15.09 -0.05
CA ARG A 234 3.71 -15.43 0.12
C ARG A 234 4.10 -16.79 -0.42
N GLY A 235 3.18 -17.48 -1.09
CA GLY A 235 3.31 -18.86 -1.55
C GLY A 235 3.24 -19.08 -3.07
N TYR A 236 3.48 -18.05 -3.89
CA TYR A 236 3.64 -18.21 -5.34
C TYR A 236 4.81 -17.37 -5.81
#